data_e4c55d0a7e26f2acdcfb612c4b36c5e6
#
_entry.id   e4c55d0a7e26f2acdcfb612c4b36c5e6
#
_cell.length_a   1.000
_cell.length_b   1.000
_cell.length_c   1.000
_cell.angle_alpha   90.00
_cell.angle_beta   90.00
_cell.angle_gamma   90.00
#
_symmetry.space_group_name_H-M   'P 1'
#
loop_
_entity.id
_entity.type
_entity.pdbx_description
1 polymer ?
#
loop_
_entity_poly.entity_id
_entity_poly.type
_entity_poly.pdbx_seq_one_letter_code
_entity_poly.pdbx_strand_id
1 'polypeptide(L)'
;MSFYNKMNETVNNVSVTENGMVGYKTTYHPLLDMNFKIASYRSKSDLEVVKDFKAILESGDAEYALRFIFMVRDAREGLGERRLFRLCVKELLNHNFENKDEIFHTIIKDLIPEYGRYDDMFVFVGTDYEDFVVDTIRVQLLTDHVNAKKGKSISLLAKWMPSENASSKQTKRLARKFISALNATPASYRQMLSGLRAYSKVIETQTSANEWATIDYSAVPSKANLKYKDAFLRHDEQRRRDFLAALRNPEVAKAQNLHINSGVNYPHEIVSKYSATRWGKTLAYDEALEQLWKALKPTAGLANTIVVRDGSGSMTSCIGGTKTTALDVSTALAIYCSEQMEGDFKDKFITFSAQAKLIDLSDRESLHSKLEKCYREDDCSNTNLENVFDLILKTAVDHRMSADEIPAQVLVISDMEFDPAGQNGWGWGGFNCDGNVINNAAAKFARYGYKLPKLVFWNVASRTNTIPCKYNENGVLLVSGFSVNILKMVLNGKTDPFEAVVEELGKERYNSIPLLQMRKVELKFPNHQVIRTAKTRRTLETPSFLKNK
;
A
#
# COMPACT_ATOMS: atom_id res chain seq x y z
N MET A 1 10.45 -7.52 -32.40
CA MET A 1 11.28 -8.49 -31.66
C MET A 1 11.07 -9.86 -32.28
N SER A 2 12.14 -10.65 -32.55
CA SER A 2 12.02 -11.96 -33.16
C SER A 2 11.47 -13.01 -32.18
N PHE A 3 10.91 -14.11 -32.73
CA PHE A 3 10.43 -15.22 -31.87
C PHE A 3 11.56 -15.81 -31.01
N TYR A 4 12.77 -15.92 -31.55
CA TYR A 4 13.96 -16.36 -30.81
C TYR A 4 14.25 -15.47 -29.59
N ASN A 5 14.17 -14.15 -29.76
CA ASN A 5 14.39 -13.23 -28.65
C ASN A 5 13.33 -13.42 -27.54
N LYS A 6 12.06 -13.69 -27.92
CA LYS A 6 10.99 -13.98 -26.94
C LYS A 6 11.21 -15.32 -26.25
N MET A 7 11.69 -16.35 -26.95
CA MET A 7 12.09 -17.62 -26.30
C MET A 7 13.22 -17.40 -25.30
N ASN A 8 14.24 -16.62 -25.68
CA ASN A 8 15.36 -16.30 -24.78
C ASN A 8 14.92 -15.51 -23.55
N GLU A 9 14.01 -14.55 -23.69
CA GLU A 9 13.39 -13.85 -22.57
C GLU A 9 12.62 -14.82 -21.66
N THR A 10 11.87 -15.76 -22.24
CA THR A 10 11.10 -16.76 -21.47
C THR A 10 12.02 -17.67 -20.67
N VAL A 11 13.09 -18.18 -21.28
CA VAL A 11 14.08 -19.05 -20.61
C VAL A 11 14.82 -18.30 -19.51
N ASN A 12 15.11 -17.01 -19.72
CA ASN A 12 15.85 -16.17 -18.77
C ASN A 12 14.95 -15.47 -17.73
N ASN A 13 13.63 -15.66 -17.80
CA ASN A 13 12.68 -15.08 -16.83
C ASN A 13 12.59 -15.89 -15.52
N VAL A 14 13.69 -16.46 -15.08
CA VAL A 14 13.79 -17.18 -13.82
C VAL A 14 14.49 -16.30 -12.79
N SER A 15 13.91 -16.21 -11.62
CA SER A 15 14.47 -15.57 -10.43
C SER A 15 14.43 -16.55 -9.26
N VAL A 16 15.21 -16.27 -8.24
CA VAL A 16 15.26 -17.09 -7.02
C VAL A 16 15.11 -16.18 -5.82
N THR A 17 14.29 -16.57 -4.85
CA THR A 17 14.19 -15.88 -3.56
C THR A 17 15.51 -15.99 -2.78
N GLU A 18 15.68 -15.19 -1.74
CA GLU A 18 16.86 -15.28 -0.87
C GLU A 18 17.04 -16.70 -0.30
N ASN A 19 15.94 -17.38 0.01
CA ASN A 19 15.95 -18.73 0.58
C ASN A 19 15.92 -19.86 -0.47
N GLY A 20 15.81 -19.54 -1.75
CA GLY A 20 16.00 -20.51 -2.84
C GLY A 20 14.74 -20.93 -3.60
N MET A 21 13.53 -20.42 -3.29
CA MET A 21 12.35 -20.72 -4.11
C MET A 21 12.51 -20.16 -5.53
N VAL A 22 12.18 -20.98 -6.52
CA VAL A 22 12.17 -20.58 -7.92
C VAL A 22 10.90 -19.79 -8.24
N GLY A 23 11.05 -18.62 -8.82
CA GLY A 23 9.99 -17.74 -9.29
C GLY A 23 10.41 -17.00 -10.56
N TYR A 24 9.87 -15.82 -10.80
CA TYR A 24 10.03 -15.04 -12.01
C TYR A 24 10.61 -13.65 -11.75
N LYS A 25 11.34 -13.09 -12.73
CA LYS A 25 11.83 -11.71 -12.71
C LYS A 25 10.73 -10.72 -13.06
N THR A 26 9.80 -11.12 -13.93
CA THR A 26 8.71 -10.28 -14.41
C THR A 26 7.48 -11.14 -14.73
N THR A 27 6.30 -10.55 -14.57
CA THR A 27 5.03 -11.11 -15.04
C THR A 27 4.82 -10.89 -16.54
N TYR A 28 5.72 -10.21 -17.24
CA TYR A 28 5.60 -9.64 -18.59
C TYR A 28 4.65 -8.42 -18.70
N HIS A 29 4.11 -7.95 -17.59
CA HIS A 29 3.34 -6.70 -17.48
C HIS A 29 4.01 -5.73 -16.52
N PRO A 30 4.70 -4.70 -17.01
CA PRO A 30 5.42 -3.74 -16.14
C PRO A 30 4.54 -3.07 -15.08
N LEU A 31 3.26 -2.82 -15.41
CA LEU A 31 2.29 -2.26 -14.46
C LEU A 31 2.06 -3.21 -13.27
N LEU A 32 1.84 -4.49 -13.53
CA LEU A 32 1.66 -5.51 -12.49
C LEU A 32 2.95 -5.74 -11.69
N ASP A 33 4.09 -5.77 -12.37
CA ASP A 33 5.39 -5.92 -11.72
C ASP A 33 5.64 -4.78 -10.73
N MET A 34 5.40 -3.53 -11.16
CA MET A 34 5.57 -2.37 -10.30
C MET A 34 4.57 -2.37 -9.15
N ASN A 35 3.31 -2.77 -9.40
CA ASN A 35 2.29 -2.89 -8.36
C ASN A 35 2.70 -3.90 -7.27
N PHE A 36 3.26 -5.04 -7.64
CA PHE A 36 3.70 -6.06 -6.67
C PHE A 36 4.97 -5.67 -5.90
N LYS A 37 5.75 -4.69 -6.38
CA LYS A 37 6.98 -4.21 -5.75
C LYS A 37 6.78 -2.97 -4.85
N ILE A 38 5.57 -2.41 -4.73
CA ILE A 38 5.32 -1.12 -4.07
C ILE A 38 5.89 -1.08 -2.65
N ALA A 39 5.67 -2.10 -1.82
CA ALA A 39 6.22 -2.16 -0.46
C ALA A 39 7.76 -2.18 -0.47
N SER A 40 8.36 -2.92 -1.39
CA SER A 40 9.80 -3.07 -1.53
C SER A 40 10.50 -1.75 -1.88
N TYR A 41 9.82 -0.85 -2.61
CA TYR A 41 10.40 0.45 -2.99
C TYR A 41 10.76 1.34 -1.82
N ARG A 42 10.24 1.11 -0.63
CA ARG A 42 10.67 1.84 0.57
C ARG A 42 12.16 1.60 0.90
N SER A 43 12.71 0.46 0.51
CA SER A 43 14.11 0.06 0.73
C SER A 43 14.97 0.17 -0.54
N LYS A 44 14.38 0.46 -1.71
CA LYS A 44 15.07 0.55 -2.99
C LYS A 44 15.52 1.96 -3.32
N SER A 45 16.52 2.07 -4.20
CA SER A 45 17.03 3.35 -4.71
C SER A 45 15.98 4.07 -5.57
N ASP A 46 16.14 5.40 -5.73
CA ASP A 46 15.30 6.20 -6.62
C ASP A 46 15.43 5.74 -8.08
N LEU A 47 16.63 5.29 -8.48
CA LEU A 47 16.88 4.81 -9.85
C LEU A 47 16.11 3.52 -10.17
N GLU A 48 16.00 2.58 -9.23
CA GLU A 48 15.20 1.36 -9.42
C GLU A 48 13.72 1.68 -9.60
N VAL A 49 13.18 2.58 -8.76
CA VAL A 49 11.80 3.05 -8.89
C VAL A 49 11.53 3.69 -10.24
N VAL A 50 12.40 4.61 -10.65
CA VAL A 50 12.28 5.32 -11.93
C VAL A 50 12.38 4.36 -13.10
N LYS A 51 13.30 3.38 -13.05
CA LYS A 51 13.45 2.34 -14.08
C LYS A 51 12.17 1.55 -14.27
N ASP A 52 11.55 1.08 -13.18
CA ASP A 52 10.34 0.26 -13.27
C ASP A 52 9.14 1.11 -13.76
N PHE A 53 9.01 2.36 -13.34
CA PHE A 53 7.98 3.26 -13.86
C PHE A 53 8.18 3.59 -15.35
N LYS A 54 9.41 3.81 -15.77
CA LYS A 54 9.75 4.02 -17.18
C LYS A 54 9.35 2.82 -18.04
N ALA A 55 9.53 1.60 -17.53
CA ALA A 55 9.07 0.40 -18.21
C ALA A 55 7.56 0.38 -18.46
N ILE A 56 6.74 0.94 -17.53
CA ILE A 56 5.29 1.12 -17.75
C ILE A 56 5.05 2.10 -18.90
N LEU A 57 5.72 3.27 -18.88
CA LEU A 57 5.54 4.30 -19.91
C LEU A 57 5.96 3.85 -21.32
N GLU A 58 6.90 2.90 -21.42
CA GLU A 58 7.39 2.34 -22.66
C GLU A 58 6.61 1.08 -23.12
N SER A 59 5.66 0.59 -22.31
CA SER A 59 4.86 -0.61 -22.57
C SER A 59 3.48 -0.29 -23.14
N GLY A 60 2.70 -1.34 -23.39
CA GLY A 60 1.27 -1.24 -23.73
C GLY A 60 0.40 -0.70 -22.59
N ASP A 61 0.90 -0.72 -21.34
CA ASP A 61 0.17 -0.34 -20.13
C ASP A 61 0.30 1.16 -19.82
N ALA A 62 1.03 1.93 -20.65
CA ALA A 62 1.30 3.37 -20.45
C ALA A 62 0.03 4.20 -20.23
N GLU A 63 -1.09 3.81 -20.82
CA GLU A 63 -2.37 4.51 -20.65
C GLU A 63 -2.83 4.55 -19.18
N TYR A 64 -2.52 3.54 -18.37
CA TYR A 64 -2.88 3.46 -16.95
C TYR A 64 -1.90 4.16 -16.02
N ALA A 65 -0.73 4.59 -16.52
CA ALA A 65 0.36 5.09 -15.68
C ALA A 65 -0.06 6.24 -14.75
N LEU A 66 -0.88 7.19 -15.24
CA LEU A 66 -1.33 8.32 -14.43
C LEU A 66 -2.31 7.89 -13.33
N ARG A 67 -3.28 7.04 -13.64
CA ARG A 67 -4.21 6.48 -12.64
C ARG A 67 -3.45 5.67 -11.59
N PHE A 68 -2.46 4.89 -12.02
CA PHE A 68 -1.62 4.09 -11.13
C PHE A 68 -0.87 4.96 -10.12
N ILE A 69 -0.18 6.01 -10.54
CA ILE A 69 0.58 6.86 -9.60
C ILE A 69 -0.35 7.60 -8.62
N PHE A 70 -1.57 7.96 -9.02
CA PHE A 70 -2.54 8.58 -8.12
C PHE A 70 -3.18 7.55 -7.17
N MET A 71 -3.48 6.34 -7.60
CA MET A 71 -3.90 5.24 -6.72
C MET A 71 -2.80 4.94 -5.67
N VAL A 72 -1.55 4.90 -6.10
CA VAL A 72 -0.41 4.74 -5.19
C VAL A 72 -0.31 5.90 -4.19
N ARG A 73 -0.66 7.13 -4.60
CA ARG A 73 -0.58 8.33 -3.74
C ARG A 73 -1.77 8.50 -2.81
N ASP A 74 -2.94 8.10 -3.21
CA ASP A 74 -4.18 8.33 -2.46
C ASP A 74 -4.13 7.66 -1.09
N ALA A 75 -4.14 8.47 -0.02
CA ALA A 75 -4.14 7.96 1.35
C ALA A 75 -5.55 7.57 1.86
N ARG A 76 -6.63 7.96 1.15
CA ARG A 76 -8.01 7.70 1.56
C ARG A 76 -8.51 6.33 1.09
N GLU A 77 -8.25 6.00 -0.17
CA GLU A 77 -8.71 4.75 -0.78
C GLU A 77 -7.64 3.95 -1.52
N GLY A 78 -6.45 4.51 -1.69
CA GLY A 78 -5.28 3.87 -2.27
C GLY A 78 -4.22 3.49 -1.24
N LEU A 79 -2.95 3.67 -1.59
CA LEU A 79 -1.81 3.15 -0.84
C LEU A 79 -1.08 4.20 0.02
N GLY A 80 -1.24 5.50 -0.24
CA GLY A 80 -0.66 6.59 0.54
C GLY A 80 0.86 6.77 0.38
N GLU A 81 1.47 6.20 -0.66
CA GLU A 81 2.92 6.24 -0.89
C GLU A 81 3.36 7.56 -1.52
N ARG A 82 4.04 8.41 -0.74
CA ARG A 82 4.42 9.76 -1.19
C ARG A 82 5.71 9.81 -1.99
N ARG A 83 6.75 9.09 -1.53
CA ARG A 83 8.06 9.11 -2.22
C ARG A 83 7.93 8.55 -3.62
N LEU A 84 7.26 7.40 -3.76
CA LEU A 84 7.02 6.73 -5.03
C LEU A 84 6.28 7.65 -6.00
N PHE A 85 5.17 8.26 -5.58
CA PHE A 85 4.41 9.22 -6.39
C PHE A 85 5.30 10.35 -6.92
N ARG A 86 6.09 11.00 -6.05
CA ARG A 86 6.94 12.13 -6.43
C ARG A 86 8.03 11.76 -7.43
N LEU A 87 8.59 10.55 -7.31
CA LEU A 87 9.57 10.03 -8.28
C LEU A 87 8.93 9.78 -9.63
N CYS A 88 7.77 9.13 -9.65
CA CYS A 88 7.03 8.87 -10.89
C CYS A 88 6.57 10.15 -11.59
N VAL A 89 6.08 11.16 -10.85
CA VAL A 89 5.72 12.47 -11.44
C VAL A 89 6.94 13.16 -12.06
N LYS A 90 8.11 13.10 -11.38
CA LYS A 90 9.36 13.65 -11.95
C LYS A 90 9.78 12.94 -13.23
N GLU A 91 9.63 11.62 -13.28
CA GLU A 91 9.96 10.87 -14.50
C GLU A 91 8.95 11.20 -15.62
N LEU A 92 7.66 11.33 -15.30
CA LEU A 92 6.64 11.69 -16.28
C LEU A 92 6.93 13.03 -16.97
N LEU A 93 7.56 13.99 -16.28
CA LEU A 93 7.99 15.28 -16.89
C LEU A 93 8.95 15.09 -18.06
N ASN A 94 9.75 14.01 -18.07
CA ASN A 94 10.73 13.72 -19.11
C ASN A 94 10.13 13.03 -20.35
N HIS A 95 8.84 12.64 -20.29
CA HIS A 95 8.18 11.93 -21.37
C HIS A 95 7.25 12.81 -22.19
N ASN A 96 7.01 12.41 -23.46
CA ASN A 96 6.10 13.11 -24.37
C ASN A 96 4.81 12.30 -24.54
N PHE A 97 3.68 12.93 -24.28
CA PHE A 97 2.34 12.39 -24.46
C PHE A 97 1.39 13.49 -24.95
N GLU A 98 0.22 13.09 -25.43
CA GLU A 98 -0.78 14.03 -25.92
C GLU A 98 -1.31 14.92 -24.77
N ASN A 99 -1.59 16.18 -25.07
CA ASN A 99 -2.12 17.16 -24.10
C ASN A 99 -1.26 17.31 -22.82
N LYS A 100 0.06 17.17 -22.95
CA LYS A 100 1.01 17.15 -21.80
C LYS A 100 0.78 18.33 -20.86
N ASP A 101 0.70 19.56 -21.38
CA ASP A 101 0.58 20.74 -20.55
C ASP A 101 -0.78 20.79 -19.84
N GLU A 102 -1.88 20.46 -20.53
CA GLU A 102 -3.21 20.38 -19.93
C GLU A 102 -3.27 19.33 -18.81
N ILE A 103 -2.67 18.17 -19.04
CA ILE A 103 -2.60 17.12 -18.03
C ILE A 103 -1.79 17.58 -16.82
N PHE A 104 -0.63 18.23 -16.98
CA PHE A 104 0.12 18.73 -15.83
C PHE A 104 -0.59 19.88 -15.11
N HIS A 105 -1.32 20.73 -15.80
CA HIS A 105 -2.17 21.75 -15.18
C HIS A 105 -3.27 21.09 -14.34
N THR A 106 -3.92 20.05 -14.85
CA THR A 106 -4.92 19.26 -14.12
C THR A 106 -4.30 18.56 -12.89
N ILE A 107 -3.12 17.96 -13.05
CA ILE A 107 -2.37 17.34 -11.93
C ILE A 107 -2.15 18.35 -10.81
N ILE A 108 -1.66 19.55 -11.13
CA ILE A 108 -1.31 20.58 -10.15
C ILE A 108 -2.55 21.14 -9.48
N LYS A 109 -3.55 21.52 -10.27
CA LYS A 109 -4.72 22.27 -9.80
C LYS A 109 -5.75 21.38 -9.10
N ASP A 110 -6.03 20.21 -9.65
CA ASP A 110 -7.18 19.41 -9.27
C ASP A 110 -6.78 18.06 -8.60
N LEU A 111 -5.86 17.30 -9.21
CA LEU A 111 -5.57 15.96 -8.75
C LEU A 111 -4.72 15.91 -7.48
N ILE A 112 -3.70 16.75 -7.35
CA ILE A 112 -2.87 16.79 -6.13
C ILE A 112 -3.69 17.24 -4.91
N PRO A 113 -4.55 18.27 -4.94
CA PRO A 113 -5.43 18.58 -3.83
C PRO A 113 -6.39 17.46 -3.43
N GLU A 114 -6.90 16.69 -4.39
CA GLU A 114 -7.85 15.60 -4.15
C GLU A 114 -7.18 14.33 -3.62
N TYR A 115 -6.13 13.84 -4.26
CA TYR A 115 -5.51 12.53 -3.95
C TYR A 115 -4.25 12.65 -3.10
N GLY A 116 -3.58 13.80 -3.12
CA GLY A 116 -2.29 14.04 -2.49
C GLY A 116 -2.33 15.01 -1.32
N ARG A 117 -1.28 15.80 -1.25
CA ARG A 117 -1.15 16.94 -0.33
C ARG A 117 -0.56 18.10 -1.11
N TYR A 118 -0.85 19.32 -0.70
CA TYR A 118 -0.35 20.52 -1.36
C TYR A 118 1.19 20.57 -1.48
N ASP A 119 1.95 19.96 -0.57
CA ASP A 119 3.41 19.88 -0.68
C ASP A 119 3.90 18.92 -1.78
N ASP A 120 3.03 18.13 -2.39
CA ASP A 120 3.36 17.34 -3.57
C ASP A 120 3.49 18.21 -4.83
N MET A 121 2.87 19.42 -4.87
CA MET A 121 3.06 20.41 -5.93
C MET A 121 4.52 20.89 -6.02
N PHE A 122 5.29 20.82 -4.93
CA PHE A 122 6.67 21.31 -4.91
C PHE A 122 7.62 20.46 -5.78
N VAL A 123 7.17 19.32 -6.28
CA VAL A 123 7.92 18.53 -7.28
C VAL A 123 8.11 19.29 -8.59
N PHE A 124 7.22 20.22 -8.91
CA PHE A 124 7.26 21.05 -10.13
C PHE A 124 8.10 22.33 -9.98
N VAL A 125 8.58 22.64 -8.77
CA VAL A 125 9.45 23.81 -8.55
C VAL A 125 10.81 23.57 -9.20
N GLY A 126 11.19 24.44 -10.13
CA GLY A 126 12.40 24.31 -10.97
C GLY A 126 12.14 23.60 -12.29
N THR A 127 10.88 23.43 -12.69
CA THR A 127 10.46 22.91 -14.00
C THR A 127 9.71 23.98 -14.80
N ASP A 128 9.35 23.69 -16.04
CA ASP A 128 8.54 24.58 -16.90
C ASP A 128 7.14 24.89 -16.33
N TYR A 129 6.68 24.12 -15.34
CA TYR A 129 5.39 24.30 -14.68
C TYR A 129 5.46 25.13 -13.39
N GLU A 130 6.63 25.67 -13.03
CA GLU A 130 6.81 26.41 -11.76
C GLU A 130 5.88 27.61 -11.66
N ASP A 131 5.76 28.42 -12.73
CA ASP A 131 4.91 29.61 -12.74
C ASP A 131 3.44 29.23 -12.52
N PHE A 132 2.97 28.15 -13.14
CA PHE A 132 1.62 27.65 -12.94
C PHE A 132 1.36 27.17 -11.51
N VAL A 133 2.34 26.51 -10.88
CA VAL A 133 2.26 26.15 -9.45
C VAL A 133 2.16 27.37 -8.56
N VAL A 134 3.00 28.39 -8.81
CA VAL A 134 3.01 29.64 -8.04
C VAL A 134 1.67 30.36 -8.15
N ASP A 135 1.11 30.45 -9.37
CA ASP A 135 -0.19 31.08 -9.59
C ASP A 135 -1.33 30.29 -8.93
N THR A 136 -1.32 28.96 -9.04
CA THR A 136 -2.28 28.10 -8.35
C THR A 136 -2.23 28.30 -6.83
N ILE A 137 -1.03 28.34 -6.23
CA ILE A 137 -0.83 28.60 -4.81
C ILE A 137 -1.30 30.01 -4.44
N ARG A 138 -0.99 31.02 -5.25
CA ARG A 138 -1.41 32.42 -5.03
C ARG A 138 -2.94 32.53 -4.98
N VAL A 139 -3.62 32.00 -5.99
CA VAL A 139 -5.08 32.01 -6.08
C VAL A 139 -5.71 31.28 -4.88
N GLN A 140 -5.18 30.12 -4.53
CA GLN A 140 -5.72 29.35 -3.40
C GLN A 140 -5.49 30.04 -2.05
N LEU A 141 -4.32 30.63 -1.79
CA LEU A 141 -4.06 31.40 -0.55
C LEU A 141 -4.97 32.63 -0.43
N LEU A 142 -5.22 33.34 -1.53
CA LEU A 142 -6.16 34.46 -1.56
C LEU A 142 -7.60 34.00 -1.31
N THR A 143 -8.00 32.90 -1.93
CA THR A 143 -9.32 32.28 -1.72
C THR A 143 -9.50 31.89 -0.27
N ASP A 144 -8.50 31.21 0.32
CA ASP A 144 -8.53 30.82 1.73
C ASP A 144 -8.60 32.03 2.66
N HIS A 145 -7.87 33.10 2.36
CA HIS A 145 -7.92 34.34 3.15
C HIS A 145 -9.30 35.01 3.12
N VAL A 146 -9.93 35.07 1.93
CA VAL A 146 -11.28 35.62 1.79
C VAL A 146 -12.30 34.72 2.50
N ASN A 147 -12.20 33.42 2.37
CA ASN A 147 -13.08 32.45 3.01
C ASN A 147 -12.96 32.50 4.53
N ALA A 148 -11.75 32.58 5.06
CA ALA A 148 -11.52 32.72 6.51
C ALA A 148 -12.19 33.97 7.08
N LYS A 149 -12.07 35.13 6.38
CA LYS A 149 -12.76 36.37 6.78
C LYS A 149 -14.29 36.26 6.77
N LYS A 150 -14.85 35.38 5.94
CA LYS A 150 -16.28 35.12 5.82
C LYS A 150 -16.76 33.97 6.72
N GLY A 151 -15.90 33.41 7.58
CA GLY A 151 -16.22 32.27 8.42
C GLY A 151 -16.43 30.94 7.66
N LYS A 152 -15.97 30.85 6.41
CA LYS A 152 -16.11 29.66 5.56
C LYS A 152 -14.91 28.73 5.71
N SER A 153 -15.09 27.44 5.36
CA SER A 153 -14.00 26.46 5.30
C SER A 153 -12.88 26.91 4.34
N ILE A 154 -11.65 26.60 4.71
CA ILE A 154 -10.45 26.86 3.92
C ILE A 154 -9.71 25.57 3.62
N SER A 155 -8.82 25.62 2.62
CA SER A 155 -7.97 24.49 2.28
C SER A 155 -6.85 24.26 3.31
N LEU A 156 -6.15 23.13 3.19
CA LEU A 156 -4.96 22.85 4.01
C LEU A 156 -3.66 23.39 3.37
N LEU A 157 -3.72 24.22 2.33
CA LEU A 157 -2.53 24.72 1.65
C LEU A 157 -1.57 25.42 2.63
N ALA A 158 -2.08 26.34 3.45
CA ALA A 158 -1.26 27.08 4.41
C ALA A 158 -0.51 26.15 5.40
N LYS A 159 -1.09 25.00 5.79
CA LYS A 159 -0.44 23.99 6.62
C LYS A 159 0.82 23.44 5.96
N TRP A 160 0.78 23.20 4.66
CA TRP A 160 1.86 22.56 3.90
C TRP A 160 2.87 23.54 3.29
N MET A 161 2.56 24.83 3.23
CA MET A 161 3.51 25.83 2.74
C MET A 161 4.77 25.86 3.61
N PRO A 162 5.97 25.98 2.98
CA PRO A 162 7.23 25.99 3.71
C PRO A 162 7.35 27.24 4.58
N SER A 163 7.85 27.06 5.82
CA SER A 163 8.09 28.17 6.75
C SER A 163 9.52 28.70 6.61
N GLU A 164 9.69 30.02 6.60
CA GLU A 164 11.00 30.67 6.54
C GLU A 164 11.85 30.37 7.78
N ASN A 165 11.21 30.19 8.94
CA ASN A 165 11.87 29.90 10.22
C ASN A 165 12.07 28.40 10.47
N ALA A 166 11.89 27.52 9.46
CA ALA A 166 12.13 26.10 9.60
C ALA A 166 13.58 25.79 9.98
N SER A 167 13.83 24.68 10.66
CA SER A 167 15.19 24.21 10.95
C SER A 167 15.95 23.75 9.68
N SER A 168 15.24 23.15 8.73
CA SER A 168 15.80 22.63 7.47
C SER A 168 16.25 23.76 6.54
N LYS A 169 17.52 23.74 6.10
CA LYS A 169 18.05 24.66 5.09
C LYS A 169 17.27 24.59 3.77
N GLN A 170 16.88 23.39 3.35
CA GLN A 170 16.12 23.17 2.13
C GLN A 170 14.72 23.81 2.21
N THR A 171 14.03 23.63 3.34
CA THR A 171 12.72 24.25 3.58
C THR A 171 12.80 25.78 3.57
N LYS A 172 13.84 26.37 4.20
CA LYS A 172 14.08 27.81 4.16
C LYS A 172 14.30 28.34 2.75
N ARG A 173 15.12 27.62 1.94
CA ARG A 173 15.36 27.99 0.55
C ARG A 173 14.07 27.99 -0.27
N LEU A 174 13.25 26.96 -0.09
CA LEU A 174 11.95 26.85 -0.76
C LEU A 174 10.99 27.95 -0.31
N ALA A 175 10.93 28.28 1.00
CA ALA A 175 10.12 29.37 1.52
C ALA A 175 10.50 30.71 0.89
N ARG A 176 11.81 31.04 0.82
CA ARG A 176 12.30 32.27 0.18
C ARG A 176 11.93 32.34 -1.30
N LYS A 177 11.99 31.19 -2.00
CA LYS A 177 11.56 31.11 -3.40
C LYS A 177 10.09 31.47 -3.54
N PHE A 178 9.19 30.92 -2.72
CA PHE A 178 7.78 31.28 -2.73
C PHE A 178 7.52 32.72 -2.30
N ILE A 179 8.23 33.26 -1.31
CA ILE A 179 8.13 34.66 -0.89
C ILE A 179 8.42 35.59 -2.07
N SER A 180 9.52 35.33 -2.80
CA SER A 180 9.90 36.09 -3.99
C SER A 180 8.87 35.94 -5.11
N ALA A 181 8.47 34.73 -5.47
CA ALA A 181 7.55 34.45 -6.56
C ALA A 181 6.12 34.97 -6.30
N LEU A 182 5.70 35.05 -5.03
CA LEU A 182 4.41 35.64 -4.63
C LEU A 182 4.47 37.19 -4.50
N ASN A 183 5.61 37.81 -4.73
CA ASN A 183 5.86 39.23 -4.50
C ASN A 183 5.48 39.65 -3.07
N ALA A 184 5.78 38.81 -2.08
CA ALA A 184 5.48 39.05 -0.69
C ALA A 184 6.73 39.47 0.09
N THR A 185 6.53 40.20 1.20
CA THR A 185 7.61 40.37 2.18
C THR A 185 7.65 39.14 3.10
N PRO A 186 8.82 38.79 3.70
CA PRO A 186 8.89 37.72 4.70
C PRO A 186 7.89 37.89 5.84
N ALA A 187 7.63 39.13 6.26
CA ALA A 187 6.67 39.43 7.33
C ALA A 187 5.22 39.16 6.89
N SER A 188 4.80 39.65 5.73
CA SER A 188 3.44 39.42 5.21
C SER A 188 3.17 37.94 4.92
N TYR A 189 4.14 37.22 4.38
CA TYR A 189 4.04 35.77 4.16
C TYR A 189 3.83 35.02 5.47
N ARG A 190 4.65 35.31 6.51
CA ARG A 190 4.48 34.69 7.84
C ARG A 190 3.12 35.01 8.46
N GLN A 191 2.71 36.28 8.41
CA GLN A 191 1.42 36.72 8.98
C GLN A 191 0.25 36.01 8.29
N MET A 192 0.25 35.92 6.96
CA MET A 192 -0.79 35.20 6.20
C MET A 192 -0.85 33.73 6.58
N LEU A 193 0.29 33.02 6.55
CA LEU A 193 0.30 31.59 6.88
C LEU A 193 -0.08 31.32 8.33
N SER A 194 0.40 32.13 9.31
CA SER A 194 0.05 31.94 10.71
C SER A 194 -1.44 32.19 10.96
N GLY A 195 -2.02 33.22 10.32
CA GLY A 195 -3.46 33.50 10.41
C GLY A 195 -4.31 32.36 9.86
N LEU A 196 -4.00 31.85 8.67
CA LEU A 196 -4.71 30.71 8.07
C LEU A 196 -4.55 29.42 8.87
N ARG A 197 -3.35 29.15 9.41
CA ARG A 197 -3.09 27.98 10.28
C ARG A 197 -3.84 28.05 11.59
N ALA A 198 -3.95 29.23 12.19
CA ALA A 198 -4.74 29.46 13.40
C ALA A 198 -6.24 29.26 13.11
N TYR A 199 -6.74 29.83 12.00
CA TYR A 199 -8.14 29.68 11.58
C TYR A 199 -8.51 28.21 11.35
N SER A 200 -7.67 27.43 10.68
CA SER A 200 -7.89 25.99 10.44
C SER A 200 -7.61 25.12 11.67
N LYS A 201 -7.30 25.69 12.83
CA LYS A 201 -7.01 25.00 14.10
C LYS A 201 -6.02 23.84 13.91
N VAL A 202 -4.93 24.11 13.18
CA VAL A 202 -3.87 23.13 12.95
C VAL A 202 -3.30 22.72 14.30
N ILE A 203 -3.33 21.42 14.61
CA ILE A 203 -2.94 20.88 15.92
C ILE A 203 -1.52 21.29 16.33
N GLU A 204 -0.60 21.39 15.37
CA GLU A 204 0.76 21.84 15.62
C GLU A 204 0.82 23.30 16.10
N THR A 205 -0.12 24.15 15.68
CA THR A 205 -0.22 25.54 16.16
C THR A 205 -0.68 25.59 17.60
N GLN A 206 -1.76 24.85 17.95
CA GLN A 206 -2.28 24.79 19.32
C GLN A 206 -1.25 24.22 20.30
N THR A 207 -0.57 23.12 19.92
CA THR A 207 0.48 22.51 20.77
C THR A 207 1.69 23.43 20.97
N SER A 208 2.10 24.17 19.92
CA SER A 208 3.20 25.14 20.02
C SER A 208 2.85 26.38 20.86
N ALA A 209 1.58 26.78 20.86
CA ALA A 209 1.06 27.86 21.69
C ALA A 209 0.76 27.42 23.12
N ASN A 210 0.97 26.14 23.47
CA ASN A 210 0.61 25.56 24.76
C ASN A 210 -0.90 25.62 25.07
N GLU A 211 -1.75 25.64 24.05
CA GLU A 211 -3.20 25.75 24.16
C GLU A 211 -3.89 24.36 24.21
N TRP A 212 -3.35 23.46 25.03
CA TRP A 212 -3.82 22.07 25.13
C TRP A 212 -5.30 21.94 25.49
N ALA A 213 -5.78 22.81 26.40
CA ALA A 213 -7.17 22.81 26.85
C ALA A 213 -8.19 23.19 25.75
N THR A 214 -7.76 23.80 24.66
CA THR A 214 -8.63 24.19 23.53
C THR A 214 -8.75 23.09 22.46
N ILE A 215 -7.98 22.01 22.57
CA ILE A 215 -7.98 20.93 21.60
C ILE A 215 -9.32 20.18 21.64
N ASP A 216 -10.00 20.11 20.48
CA ASP A 216 -11.10 19.19 20.26
C ASP A 216 -10.54 17.84 19.81
N TYR A 217 -10.57 16.85 20.70
CA TYR A 217 -10.01 15.52 20.43
C TYR A 217 -10.73 14.77 19.31
N SER A 218 -12.03 15.05 19.06
CA SER A 218 -12.76 14.45 17.94
C SER A 218 -12.32 15.04 16.58
N ALA A 219 -11.85 16.29 16.55
CA ALA A 219 -11.34 16.93 15.34
C ALA A 219 -9.86 16.61 15.03
N VAL A 220 -9.12 16.00 15.97
CA VAL A 220 -7.68 15.69 15.77
C VAL A 220 -7.51 14.69 14.64
N PRO A 221 -6.69 14.99 13.61
CA PRO A 221 -6.45 14.07 12.48
C PRO A 221 -5.76 12.76 12.91
N SER A 222 -6.04 11.67 12.20
CA SER A 222 -5.55 10.31 12.48
C SER A 222 -4.04 10.25 12.81
N LYS A 223 -3.20 10.79 11.95
CA LYS A 223 -1.74 10.79 12.16
C LYS A 223 -1.30 11.65 13.36
N ALA A 224 -2.02 12.73 13.65
CA ALA A 224 -1.74 13.57 14.81
C ALA A 224 -2.16 12.86 16.11
N ASN A 225 -3.30 12.15 16.14
CA ASN A 225 -3.70 11.33 17.27
C ASN A 225 -2.62 10.31 17.66
N LEU A 226 -2.09 9.60 16.69
CA LEU A 226 -1.03 8.61 16.91
C LEU A 226 0.30 9.27 17.31
N LYS A 227 0.68 10.37 16.65
CA LYS A 227 1.95 11.07 16.87
C LYS A 227 2.03 11.73 18.23
N TYR A 228 0.95 12.40 18.66
CA TYR A 228 0.92 13.23 19.86
C TYR A 228 0.24 12.54 21.06
N LYS A 229 -0.08 11.24 20.99
CA LYS A 229 -0.80 10.52 22.04
C LYS A 229 -0.22 10.72 23.46
N ASP A 230 1.11 10.63 23.57
CA ASP A 230 1.82 10.77 24.84
C ASP A 230 1.90 12.25 25.29
N ALA A 231 1.95 13.19 24.33
CA ALA A 231 1.92 14.61 24.62
C ALA A 231 0.54 15.05 25.14
N PHE A 232 -0.54 14.55 24.57
CA PHE A 232 -1.90 14.80 25.08
C PHE A 232 -2.06 14.33 26.54
N LEU A 233 -1.60 13.12 26.87
CA LEU A 233 -1.62 12.62 28.23
C LEU A 233 -0.74 13.44 29.19
N ARG A 234 0.39 13.96 28.70
CA ARG A 234 1.33 14.71 29.53
C ARG A 234 0.85 16.14 29.87
N HIS A 235 0.15 16.78 28.92
CA HIS A 235 -0.21 18.19 28.99
C HIS A 235 -1.70 18.43 29.26
N ASP A 236 -2.57 17.43 29.06
CA ASP A 236 -4.02 17.52 29.25
C ASP A 236 -4.60 16.17 29.71
N GLU A 237 -3.99 15.60 30.75
CA GLU A 237 -4.21 14.21 31.19
C GLU A 237 -5.69 13.93 31.47
N GLN A 238 -6.34 14.74 32.31
CA GLN A 238 -7.71 14.46 32.72
C GLN A 238 -8.69 14.45 31.55
N ARG A 239 -8.71 15.50 30.75
CA ARG A 239 -9.60 15.57 29.56
C ARG A 239 -9.33 14.47 28.57
N ARG A 240 -8.02 14.12 28.34
CA ARG A 240 -7.68 13.03 27.43
C ARG A 240 -8.14 11.68 27.95
N ARG A 241 -7.98 11.41 29.26
CA ARG A 241 -8.48 10.17 29.89
C ARG A 241 -10.00 10.08 29.82
N ASP A 242 -10.71 11.15 30.13
CA ASP A 242 -12.18 11.21 30.09
C ASP A 242 -12.68 10.97 28.67
N PHE A 243 -12.04 11.57 27.64
CA PHE A 243 -12.35 11.35 26.24
C PHE A 243 -12.18 9.87 25.84
N LEU A 244 -11.04 9.24 26.19
CA LEU A 244 -10.78 7.85 25.88
C LEU A 244 -11.72 6.91 26.63
N ALA A 245 -12.05 7.20 27.88
CA ALA A 245 -13.01 6.43 28.67
C ALA A 245 -14.43 6.52 28.08
N ALA A 246 -14.85 7.70 27.61
CA ALA A 246 -16.13 7.87 26.94
C ALA A 246 -16.21 7.05 25.63
N LEU A 247 -15.11 6.94 24.88
CA LEU A 247 -15.06 6.14 23.65
C LEU A 247 -15.20 4.62 23.89
N ARG A 248 -14.89 4.12 25.09
CA ARG A 248 -15.11 2.70 25.43
C ARG A 248 -16.59 2.32 25.45
N ASN A 249 -17.46 3.26 25.76
CA ASN A 249 -18.90 3.04 25.81
C ASN A 249 -19.54 3.63 24.54
N PRO A 250 -19.97 2.80 23.57
CA PRO A 250 -20.55 3.26 22.32
C PRO A 250 -21.77 4.18 22.49
N GLU A 251 -22.59 3.93 23.51
CA GLU A 251 -23.79 4.75 23.79
C GLU A 251 -23.38 6.15 24.27
N VAL A 252 -22.38 6.25 25.16
CA VAL A 252 -21.86 7.54 25.62
C VAL A 252 -21.19 8.30 24.48
N ALA A 253 -20.34 7.61 23.70
CA ALA A 253 -19.66 8.18 22.55
C ALA A 253 -20.67 8.75 21.54
N LYS A 254 -21.73 8.00 21.23
CA LYS A 254 -22.80 8.42 20.32
C LYS A 254 -23.59 9.60 20.88
N ALA A 255 -23.99 9.53 22.15
CA ALA A 255 -24.77 10.61 22.79
C ALA A 255 -24.01 11.93 22.84
N GLN A 256 -22.67 11.89 23.00
CA GLN A 256 -21.80 13.06 23.04
C GLN A 256 -21.15 13.38 21.68
N ASN A 257 -21.50 12.65 20.62
CA ASN A 257 -20.89 12.78 19.28
C ASN A 257 -19.36 12.71 19.30
N LEU A 258 -18.80 11.83 20.13
CA LEU A 258 -17.36 11.63 20.25
C LEU A 258 -16.87 10.55 19.29
N HIS A 259 -15.74 10.80 18.68
CA HIS A 259 -15.05 9.82 17.85
C HIS A 259 -13.54 10.10 17.83
N ILE A 260 -12.75 9.10 17.51
CA ILE A 260 -11.32 9.25 17.27
C ILE A 260 -11.00 8.94 15.82
N ASN A 261 -10.29 9.84 15.15
CA ASN A 261 -9.92 9.62 13.75
C ASN A 261 -8.73 8.67 13.66
N SER A 262 -8.89 7.58 12.91
CA SER A 262 -7.83 6.60 12.61
C SER A 262 -7.83 6.11 11.16
N GLY A 263 -8.81 6.49 10.34
CA GLY A 263 -9.07 5.93 9.02
C GLY A 263 -7.93 6.04 7.98
N VAL A 264 -6.90 6.87 8.22
CA VAL A 264 -5.69 6.95 7.38
C VAL A 264 -4.42 6.47 8.10
N ASN A 265 -4.55 5.86 9.29
CA ASN A 265 -3.44 5.15 9.92
C ASN A 265 -3.29 3.76 9.28
N TYR A 266 -2.05 3.31 9.16
CA TYR A 266 -1.80 1.91 8.84
C TYR A 266 -1.83 1.07 10.12
N PRO A 267 -2.34 -0.17 10.10
CA PRO A 267 -2.35 -1.05 11.26
C PRO A 267 -0.99 -1.17 11.95
N HIS A 268 0.08 -1.33 11.18
CA HIS A 268 1.44 -1.46 11.71
C HIS A 268 1.95 -0.20 12.43
N GLU A 269 1.46 0.99 12.10
CA GLU A 269 1.87 2.20 12.80
C GLU A 269 1.34 2.23 14.25
N ILE A 270 0.20 1.59 14.48
CA ILE A 270 -0.38 1.41 15.82
C ILE A 270 0.37 0.29 16.55
N VAL A 271 0.54 -0.86 15.90
CA VAL A 271 1.24 -2.03 16.45
C VAL A 271 2.69 -1.71 16.80
N SER A 272 3.41 -0.97 15.95
CA SER A 272 4.80 -0.60 16.21
C SER A 272 5.00 0.25 17.47
N LYS A 273 3.94 0.90 17.98
CA LYS A 273 4.01 1.59 19.28
C LYS A 273 4.02 0.62 20.45
N TYR A 274 3.38 -0.55 20.32
CA TYR A 274 3.49 -1.65 21.26
C TYR A 274 4.80 -2.42 21.08
N SER A 275 5.24 -2.69 19.87
CA SER A 275 6.42 -3.51 19.57
C SER A 275 7.75 -2.87 19.99
N ALA A 276 7.79 -1.55 20.22
CA ALA A 276 8.95 -0.87 20.81
C ALA A 276 9.35 -1.47 22.19
N THR A 277 8.49 -2.28 22.79
CA THR A 277 8.71 -2.97 24.08
C THR A 277 8.91 -4.47 23.97
N ARG A 278 8.94 -5.02 22.74
CA ARG A 278 8.82 -6.46 22.40
C ARG A 278 9.87 -7.37 23.03
N TRP A 279 11.14 -7.01 23.06
CA TRP A 279 12.21 -7.91 23.47
C TRP A 279 12.36 -7.96 24.99
N GLY A 280 11.73 -8.95 25.64
CA GLY A 280 11.89 -9.23 27.07
C GLY A 280 11.13 -8.30 28.04
N LYS A 281 10.21 -7.46 27.53
CA LYS A 281 9.35 -6.60 28.35
C LYS A 281 7.88 -6.96 28.16
N THR A 282 7.14 -6.98 29.22
CA THR A 282 5.67 -7.06 29.18
C THR A 282 5.13 -5.84 28.42
N LEU A 283 4.26 -6.07 27.43
CA LEU A 283 3.56 -4.99 26.75
C LEU A 283 2.71 -4.22 27.77
N ALA A 284 2.82 -2.90 27.79
CA ALA A 284 1.94 -2.09 28.60
C ALA A 284 0.66 -1.76 27.81
N TYR A 285 -0.50 -2.00 28.42
CA TYR A 285 -1.79 -1.62 27.83
C TYR A 285 -1.87 -0.11 27.60
N ASP A 286 -2.29 0.29 26.41
CA ASP A 286 -2.42 1.69 26.00
C ASP A 286 -3.81 1.96 25.41
N GLU A 287 -4.65 2.64 26.17
CA GLU A 287 -6.02 2.95 25.77
C GLU A 287 -6.12 3.73 24.46
N ALA A 288 -5.19 4.65 24.22
CA ALA A 288 -5.23 5.44 22.98
C ALA A 288 -4.96 4.57 21.75
N LEU A 289 -4.06 3.59 21.87
CA LEU A 289 -3.78 2.63 20.78
C LEU A 289 -4.96 1.70 20.55
N GLU A 290 -5.64 1.24 21.62
CA GLU A 290 -6.85 0.42 21.49
C GLU A 290 -7.97 1.17 20.75
N GLN A 291 -8.23 2.43 21.13
CA GLN A 291 -9.27 3.23 20.46
C GLN A 291 -8.89 3.58 19.01
N LEU A 292 -7.61 3.82 18.73
CA LEU A 292 -7.14 4.04 17.37
C LEU A 292 -7.26 2.77 16.50
N TRP A 293 -7.03 1.58 17.08
CA TRP A 293 -7.22 0.31 16.37
C TRP A 293 -8.68 0.07 16.03
N LYS A 294 -9.57 0.21 17.00
CA LYS A 294 -11.03 0.06 16.81
C LYS A 294 -11.60 1.04 15.79
N ALA A 295 -10.99 2.21 15.66
CA ALA A 295 -11.38 3.24 14.69
C ALA A 295 -10.68 3.10 13.32
N LEU A 296 -9.94 2.04 13.07
CA LEU A 296 -9.46 1.72 11.72
C LEU A 296 -10.66 1.49 10.78
N LYS A 297 -10.48 1.86 9.51
CA LYS A 297 -11.55 1.75 8.52
C LYS A 297 -11.95 0.28 8.35
N PRO A 298 -13.20 -0.10 8.62
CA PRO A 298 -13.64 -1.47 8.40
C PRO A 298 -13.67 -1.79 6.91
N THR A 299 -13.51 -3.07 6.58
CA THR A 299 -13.66 -3.60 5.23
C THR A 299 -14.78 -4.64 5.24
N ALA A 300 -15.47 -4.86 4.13
CA ALA A 300 -16.43 -5.95 4.03
C ALA A 300 -15.74 -7.29 4.31
N GLY A 301 -16.44 -8.21 4.96
CA GLY A 301 -15.91 -9.51 5.33
C GLY A 301 -15.53 -10.37 4.11
N LEU A 302 -14.51 -11.20 4.29
CA LEU A 302 -14.11 -12.25 3.35
C LEU A 302 -14.63 -13.59 3.87
N ALA A 303 -15.67 -14.10 3.23
CA ALA A 303 -16.14 -15.44 3.52
C ALA A 303 -15.12 -16.49 3.03
N ASN A 304 -14.99 -17.57 3.78
CA ASN A 304 -14.19 -18.76 3.45
C ASN A 304 -12.73 -18.44 3.04
N THR A 305 -12.11 -17.44 3.69
CA THR A 305 -10.72 -17.03 3.46
C THR A 305 -9.90 -17.24 4.73
N ILE A 306 -8.77 -17.93 4.62
CA ILE A 306 -7.82 -18.05 5.72
C ILE A 306 -6.63 -17.11 5.51
N VAL A 307 -6.29 -16.37 6.57
CA VAL A 307 -5.10 -15.52 6.59
C VAL A 307 -3.89 -16.35 6.97
N VAL A 308 -2.77 -16.14 6.30
CA VAL A 308 -1.50 -16.79 6.55
C VAL A 308 -0.43 -15.73 6.76
N ARG A 309 0.17 -15.73 7.96
CA ARG A 309 1.19 -14.76 8.35
C ARG A 309 2.57 -15.40 8.34
N ASP A 310 3.50 -14.77 7.66
CA ASP A 310 4.91 -15.12 7.73
C ASP A 310 5.50 -14.69 9.07
N GLY A 311 6.04 -15.66 9.80
CA GLY A 311 6.71 -15.49 11.09
C GLY A 311 8.21 -15.82 11.06
N SER A 312 8.82 -15.88 9.87
CA SER A 312 10.22 -16.25 9.66
C SER A 312 11.21 -15.20 10.18
N GLY A 313 12.47 -15.60 10.28
CA GLY A 313 13.57 -14.75 10.76
C GLY A 313 13.79 -13.51 9.89
N SER A 314 13.64 -13.64 8.57
CA SER A 314 13.77 -12.54 7.59
C SER A 314 12.81 -11.37 7.87
N MET A 315 11.61 -11.68 8.38
CA MET A 315 10.58 -10.70 8.74
C MET A 315 10.99 -9.77 9.88
N THR A 316 12.05 -10.07 10.63
CA THR A 316 12.58 -9.18 11.68
C THR A 316 13.36 -7.99 11.12
N SER A 317 13.62 -7.97 9.82
CA SER A 317 14.33 -6.89 9.14
C SER A 317 13.54 -5.59 9.12
N CYS A 318 14.22 -4.46 9.33
CA CYS A 318 13.62 -3.13 9.27
C CYS A 318 13.36 -2.68 7.83
N ILE A 319 12.24 -1.99 7.61
CA ILE A 319 11.81 -1.52 6.29
C ILE A 319 12.25 -0.07 6.07
N GLY A 320 12.97 0.18 4.96
CA GLY A 320 13.25 1.52 4.46
C GLY A 320 13.97 2.43 5.46
N GLY A 321 14.89 1.89 6.27
CA GLY A 321 15.64 2.66 7.28
C GLY A 321 14.79 3.13 8.47
N THR A 322 13.56 2.63 8.62
CA THR A 322 12.68 2.88 9.77
C THR A 322 12.96 1.87 10.90
N LYS A 323 12.27 2.04 12.04
CA LYS A 323 12.28 1.05 13.13
C LYS A 323 11.19 -0.02 12.96
N THR A 324 10.33 0.09 11.96
CA THR A 324 9.25 -0.84 11.67
C THR A 324 9.80 -2.06 10.95
N THR A 325 9.53 -3.23 11.47
CA THR A 325 9.94 -4.49 10.83
C THR A 325 8.85 -5.04 9.90
N ALA A 326 9.22 -5.91 8.97
CA ALA A 326 8.26 -6.64 8.15
C ALA A 326 7.30 -7.47 9.01
N LEU A 327 7.80 -8.01 10.14
CA LEU A 327 7.00 -8.77 11.10
C LEU A 327 5.95 -7.89 11.81
N ASP A 328 6.28 -6.63 12.16
CA ASP A 328 5.28 -5.69 12.69
C ASP A 328 4.16 -5.44 11.69
N VAL A 329 4.51 -5.31 10.41
CA VAL A 329 3.54 -5.09 9.34
C VAL A 329 2.67 -6.34 9.14
N SER A 330 3.28 -7.53 8.99
CA SER A 330 2.53 -8.78 8.75
C SER A 330 1.65 -9.14 9.95
N THR A 331 2.13 -8.96 11.18
CA THR A 331 1.33 -9.20 12.40
C THR A 331 0.13 -8.26 12.48
N ALA A 332 0.36 -6.96 12.24
CA ALA A 332 -0.72 -5.99 12.24
C ALA A 332 -1.79 -6.28 11.16
N LEU A 333 -1.34 -6.62 9.95
CA LEU A 333 -2.26 -6.98 8.86
C LEU A 333 -2.97 -8.31 9.13
N ALA A 334 -2.28 -9.32 9.69
CA ALA A 334 -2.90 -10.60 10.00
C ALA A 334 -4.00 -10.46 11.05
N ILE A 335 -3.76 -9.70 12.14
CA ILE A 335 -4.80 -9.40 13.13
C ILE A 335 -5.95 -8.63 12.48
N TYR A 336 -5.65 -7.53 11.77
CA TYR A 336 -6.67 -6.71 11.12
C TYR A 336 -7.50 -7.53 10.12
N CYS A 337 -6.86 -8.29 9.23
CA CYS A 337 -7.56 -9.10 8.24
C CYS A 337 -8.40 -10.20 8.90
N SER A 338 -7.87 -10.92 9.90
CA SER A 338 -8.63 -11.98 10.60
C SER A 338 -9.87 -11.43 11.31
N GLU A 339 -9.81 -10.21 11.86
CA GLU A 339 -10.98 -9.52 12.43
C GLU A 339 -12.07 -9.22 11.40
N GLN A 340 -11.70 -9.08 10.11
CA GLN A 340 -12.64 -8.83 9.00
C GLN A 340 -13.13 -10.13 8.33
N MET A 341 -12.62 -11.31 8.70
CA MET A 341 -13.09 -12.58 8.17
C MET A 341 -14.48 -12.93 8.74
N GLU A 342 -15.17 -13.83 8.03
CA GLU A 342 -16.47 -14.35 8.43
C GLU A 342 -16.38 -15.87 8.71
N GLY A 343 -17.34 -16.40 9.49
CA GLY A 343 -17.43 -17.82 9.79
C GLY A 343 -16.27 -18.33 10.65
N ASP A 344 -15.82 -19.55 10.37
CA ASP A 344 -14.85 -20.27 11.20
C ASP A 344 -13.45 -19.64 11.23
N PHE A 345 -13.12 -18.82 10.25
CA PHE A 345 -11.82 -18.16 10.15
C PHE A 345 -11.79 -16.76 10.81
N LYS A 346 -12.91 -16.29 11.37
CA LYS A 346 -12.94 -15.02 12.09
C LYS A 346 -12.02 -15.07 13.31
N ASP A 347 -11.20 -14.01 13.47
CA ASP A 347 -10.19 -13.89 14.53
C ASP A 347 -9.16 -15.03 14.56
N LYS A 348 -8.97 -15.74 13.43
CA LYS A 348 -8.02 -16.85 13.32
C LYS A 348 -7.12 -16.65 12.09
N PHE A 349 -5.88 -17.09 12.21
CA PHE A 349 -4.95 -17.14 11.09
C PHE A 349 -3.89 -18.24 11.30
N ILE A 350 -3.20 -18.62 10.23
CA ILE A 350 -2.04 -19.51 10.32
C ILE A 350 -0.79 -18.64 10.36
N THR A 351 0.13 -18.91 11.29
CA THR A 351 1.52 -18.42 11.19
C THR A 351 2.42 -19.56 10.74
N PHE A 352 3.41 -19.25 9.93
CA PHE A 352 4.39 -20.24 9.51
C PHE A 352 5.82 -19.69 9.64
N SER A 353 6.71 -20.61 9.95
CA SER A 353 8.15 -20.47 9.88
C SER A 353 8.72 -21.86 9.54
N ALA A 354 9.39 -22.58 10.45
CA ALA A 354 9.72 -23.99 10.24
C ALA A 354 8.47 -24.89 10.24
N GLN A 355 7.42 -24.50 10.96
CA GLN A 355 6.15 -25.22 11.04
C GLN A 355 4.97 -24.26 10.88
N ALA A 356 3.86 -24.76 10.33
CA ALA A 356 2.59 -24.05 10.31
C ALA A 356 1.87 -24.22 11.65
N LYS A 357 1.43 -23.09 12.25
CA LYS A 357 0.67 -23.07 13.52
C LYS A 357 -0.63 -22.29 13.34
N LEU A 358 -1.71 -22.81 13.89
CA LEU A 358 -2.99 -22.10 13.93
C LEU A 358 -3.03 -21.17 15.15
N ILE A 359 -3.30 -19.90 14.91
CA ILE A 359 -3.45 -18.84 15.92
C ILE A 359 -4.92 -18.49 16.02
N ASP A 360 -5.52 -18.72 17.18
CA ASP A 360 -6.89 -18.34 17.50
C ASP A 360 -6.88 -17.14 18.43
N LEU A 361 -7.44 -16.02 18.00
CA LEU A 361 -7.54 -14.76 18.74
C LEU A 361 -8.95 -14.50 19.28
N SER A 362 -9.89 -15.42 19.09
CA SER A 362 -11.30 -15.24 19.45
C SER A 362 -11.52 -15.04 20.96
N ASP A 363 -10.58 -15.51 21.78
CA ASP A 363 -10.54 -15.35 23.23
C ASP A 363 -9.89 -14.03 23.69
N ARG A 364 -9.52 -13.14 22.75
CA ARG A 364 -8.78 -11.90 23.01
C ARG A 364 -9.59 -10.67 22.61
N GLU A 365 -9.97 -9.83 23.58
CA GLU A 365 -10.82 -8.66 23.35
C GLU A 365 -10.05 -7.41 22.92
N SER A 366 -8.77 -7.29 23.30
CA SER A 366 -7.95 -6.10 23.05
C SER A 366 -6.84 -6.37 22.06
N LEU A 367 -6.40 -5.36 21.30
CA LEU A 367 -5.20 -5.43 20.46
C LEU A 367 -3.98 -5.85 21.29
N HIS A 368 -3.84 -5.29 22.51
CA HIS A 368 -2.77 -5.65 23.43
C HIS A 368 -2.71 -7.17 23.68
N SER A 369 -3.83 -7.80 24.09
CA SER A 369 -3.88 -9.23 24.38
C SER A 369 -3.69 -10.10 23.12
N LYS A 370 -4.15 -9.63 21.95
CA LYS A 370 -3.90 -10.26 20.65
C LYS A 370 -2.40 -10.26 20.30
N LEU A 371 -1.73 -9.11 20.49
CA LEU A 371 -0.29 -8.98 20.24
C LEU A 371 0.54 -9.85 21.20
N GLU A 372 0.20 -9.91 22.49
CA GLU A 372 0.88 -10.79 23.45
C GLU A 372 0.82 -12.25 23.00
N LYS A 373 -0.34 -12.72 22.52
CA LYS A 373 -0.50 -14.07 21.99
C LYS A 373 0.35 -14.30 20.74
N CYS A 374 0.29 -13.37 19.76
CA CYS A 374 1.10 -13.45 18.54
C CYS A 374 2.59 -13.54 18.85
N TYR A 375 3.12 -12.65 19.72
CA TYR A 375 4.55 -12.61 20.03
C TYR A 375 5.05 -13.82 20.84
N ARG A 376 4.18 -14.48 21.57
CA ARG A 376 4.51 -15.72 22.28
C ARG A 376 4.69 -16.90 21.32
N GLU A 377 3.93 -16.90 20.22
CA GLU A 377 3.95 -17.99 19.24
C GLU A 377 5.00 -17.80 18.12
N ASP A 378 5.67 -16.65 18.08
CA ASP A 378 6.73 -16.36 17.11
C ASP A 378 8.00 -17.16 17.42
N ASP A 379 8.49 -17.95 16.47
CA ASP A 379 9.76 -18.67 16.57
C ASP A 379 10.87 -18.09 15.68
N CYS A 380 10.50 -17.24 14.71
CA CYS A 380 11.41 -16.53 13.82
C CYS A 380 12.47 -17.42 13.14
N SER A 381 12.07 -18.63 12.72
CA SER A 381 12.95 -19.59 12.04
C SER A 381 12.84 -19.52 10.50
N ASN A 382 12.61 -20.63 9.80
CA ASN A 382 12.58 -20.76 8.33
C ASN A 382 11.31 -20.14 7.69
N THR A 383 11.25 -20.13 6.34
CA THR A 383 10.13 -19.58 5.55
C THR A 383 9.46 -20.68 4.72
N ASN A 384 8.98 -21.74 5.39
CA ASN A 384 8.40 -22.91 4.74
C ASN A 384 6.89 -22.77 4.51
N LEU A 385 6.51 -22.13 3.38
CA LEU A 385 5.11 -21.96 2.99
C LEU A 385 4.45 -23.31 2.59
N GLU A 386 5.21 -24.29 2.14
CA GLU A 386 4.67 -25.60 1.76
C GLU A 386 3.94 -26.27 2.92
N ASN A 387 4.42 -26.10 4.16
CA ASN A 387 3.78 -26.63 5.37
C ASN A 387 2.34 -26.13 5.56
N VAL A 388 2.02 -24.91 5.11
CA VAL A 388 0.66 -24.37 5.19
C VAL A 388 -0.26 -25.15 4.26
N PHE A 389 0.17 -25.37 3.02
CA PHE A 389 -0.61 -26.14 2.04
C PHE A 389 -0.77 -27.59 2.46
N ASP A 390 0.29 -28.19 3.00
CA ASP A 390 0.25 -29.56 3.52
C ASP A 390 -0.70 -29.68 4.73
N LEU A 391 -0.75 -28.70 5.61
CA LEU A 391 -1.71 -28.65 6.73
C LEU A 391 -3.15 -28.63 6.22
N ILE A 392 -3.46 -27.74 5.26
CA ILE A 392 -4.81 -27.62 4.69
C ILE A 392 -5.20 -28.93 3.99
N LEU A 393 -4.34 -29.47 3.11
CA LEU A 393 -4.60 -30.67 2.37
C LEU A 393 -4.76 -31.89 3.29
N LYS A 394 -3.86 -32.06 4.25
CA LYS A 394 -3.93 -33.16 5.22
C LYS A 394 -5.22 -33.13 6.01
N THR A 395 -5.63 -31.95 6.49
CA THR A 395 -6.90 -31.79 7.21
C THR A 395 -8.08 -32.23 6.33
N ALA A 396 -8.11 -31.78 5.06
CA ALA A 396 -9.17 -32.16 4.12
C ALA A 396 -9.23 -33.67 3.86
N VAL A 397 -8.07 -34.31 3.67
CA VAL A 397 -7.96 -35.75 3.38
C VAL A 397 -8.32 -36.61 4.61
N ASP A 398 -7.72 -36.33 5.77
CA ASP A 398 -7.89 -37.08 7.00
C ASP A 398 -9.36 -37.05 7.48
N HIS A 399 -10.05 -35.91 7.29
CA HIS A 399 -11.45 -35.74 7.68
C HIS A 399 -12.45 -35.96 6.53
N ARG A 400 -11.97 -36.32 5.34
CA ARG A 400 -12.82 -36.57 4.13
C ARG A 400 -13.73 -35.41 3.80
N MET A 401 -13.20 -34.19 3.92
CA MET A 401 -13.94 -32.95 3.68
C MET A 401 -14.33 -32.81 2.22
N SER A 402 -15.48 -32.23 1.95
CA SER A 402 -15.86 -31.84 0.59
C SER A 402 -15.06 -30.61 0.12
N ALA A 403 -15.04 -30.35 -1.18
CA ALA A 403 -14.33 -29.20 -1.74
C ALA A 403 -14.88 -27.84 -1.23
N ASP A 404 -16.13 -27.79 -0.80
CA ASP A 404 -16.78 -26.56 -0.29
C ASP A 404 -16.46 -26.29 1.20
N GLU A 405 -15.93 -27.28 1.91
CA GLU A 405 -15.57 -27.16 3.33
C GLU A 405 -14.12 -26.68 3.54
N ILE A 406 -13.28 -26.75 2.51
CA ILE A 406 -11.92 -26.23 2.57
C ILE A 406 -11.90 -24.71 2.28
N PRO A 407 -10.89 -23.96 2.74
CA PRO A 407 -10.79 -22.54 2.42
C PRO A 407 -10.83 -22.30 0.92
N ALA A 408 -11.71 -21.41 0.47
CA ALA A 408 -11.76 -21.01 -0.94
C ALA A 408 -10.57 -20.16 -1.34
N GLN A 409 -9.97 -19.45 -0.37
CA GLN A 409 -8.88 -18.53 -0.58
C GLN A 409 -7.87 -18.54 0.58
N VAL A 410 -6.59 -18.41 0.25
CA VAL A 410 -5.46 -18.30 1.19
C VAL A 410 -4.78 -16.95 0.96
N LEU A 411 -4.80 -16.07 1.97
CA LEU A 411 -4.18 -14.75 1.96
C LEU A 411 -2.82 -14.80 2.66
N VAL A 412 -1.72 -14.82 1.91
CA VAL A 412 -0.34 -14.94 2.42
C VAL A 412 0.30 -13.57 2.56
N ILE A 413 0.63 -13.17 3.79
CA ILE A 413 1.27 -11.88 4.11
C ILE A 413 2.74 -12.16 4.49
N SER A 414 3.68 -11.78 3.61
CA SER A 414 5.10 -12.16 3.71
C SER A 414 6.01 -11.14 3.03
N ASP A 415 7.32 -11.22 3.30
CA ASP A 415 8.37 -10.58 2.50
C ASP A 415 8.73 -11.37 1.23
N MET A 416 7.99 -12.43 0.93
CA MET A 416 8.11 -13.28 -0.27
C MET A 416 9.43 -14.06 -0.43
N GLU A 417 10.25 -14.13 0.60
CA GLU A 417 11.54 -14.84 0.54
C GLU A 417 11.37 -16.32 0.98
N PHE A 418 10.51 -17.06 0.27
CA PHE A 418 10.15 -18.44 0.61
C PHE A 418 11.27 -19.44 0.38
N ASP A 419 11.26 -20.52 1.18
CA ASP A 419 12.10 -21.71 0.98
C ASP A 419 11.66 -22.46 -0.29
N PRO A 420 12.57 -23.22 -0.95
CA PRO A 420 12.21 -24.04 -2.10
C PRO A 420 11.26 -25.16 -1.73
N ALA A 421 10.42 -25.59 -2.67
CA ALA A 421 9.53 -26.73 -2.50
C ALA A 421 10.31 -28.04 -2.30
N GLY A 422 9.69 -28.98 -1.58
CA GLY A 422 10.21 -30.37 -1.46
C GLY A 422 11.27 -30.59 -0.39
N GLN A 423 11.53 -29.62 0.50
CA GLN A 423 12.47 -29.82 1.63
C GLN A 423 11.90 -30.67 2.79
N ASN A 424 10.59 -30.89 2.82
CA ASN A 424 9.94 -31.67 3.88
C ASN A 424 9.93 -33.14 3.52
N GLY A 425 10.67 -33.93 4.27
CA GLY A 425 10.75 -35.40 4.20
C GLY A 425 9.48 -36.15 4.65
N TRP A 426 8.30 -35.56 4.48
CA TRP A 426 7.04 -36.29 4.61
C TRP A 426 6.89 -37.18 3.38
N GLY A 427 7.05 -38.48 3.53
CA GLY A 427 7.13 -39.62 2.63
C GLY A 427 6.22 -39.70 1.38
N TRP A 428 5.99 -38.62 0.73
CA TRP A 428 5.17 -38.42 -0.45
C TRP A 428 6.05 -38.39 -1.71
N GLY A 429 6.82 -39.47 -1.88
CA GLY A 429 7.60 -39.86 -3.06
C GLY A 429 8.05 -38.78 -4.02
N GLY A 430 9.35 -38.70 -4.21
CA GLY A 430 10.10 -37.78 -5.03
C GLY A 430 9.39 -37.26 -6.28
N PHE A 431 9.03 -35.98 -6.25
CA PHE A 431 8.69 -35.24 -7.45
C PHE A 431 9.91 -34.47 -7.93
N ASN A 432 10.07 -34.41 -9.26
CA ASN A 432 10.87 -33.38 -9.89
C ASN A 432 10.12 -32.05 -9.66
N CYS A 433 10.31 -31.42 -8.49
CA CYS A 433 9.82 -30.07 -8.24
C CYS A 433 10.71 -29.14 -9.04
N ASP A 434 10.09 -28.25 -9.82
CA ASP A 434 10.78 -27.12 -10.44
C ASP A 434 11.25 -26.07 -9.40
N GLY A 435 11.10 -26.36 -8.11
CA GLY A 435 11.43 -25.50 -6.97
C GLY A 435 10.35 -24.44 -6.68
N ASN A 436 9.24 -24.42 -7.43
CA ASN A 436 8.14 -23.52 -7.21
C ASN A 436 7.10 -24.13 -6.26
N VAL A 437 6.87 -23.46 -5.12
CA VAL A 437 5.95 -23.93 -4.06
C VAL A 437 4.50 -24.01 -4.55
N ILE A 438 4.06 -23.11 -5.42
CA ILE A 438 2.68 -23.05 -5.92
C ILE A 438 2.41 -24.25 -6.83
N ASN A 439 3.32 -24.51 -7.79
CA ASN A 439 3.19 -25.65 -8.70
C ASN A 439 3.18 -26.96 -7.95
N ASN A 440 4.03 -27.10 -6.95
CA ASN A 440 4.08 -28.30 -6.10
C ASN A 440 2.79 -28.48 -5.30
N ALA A 441 2.30 -27.44 -4.67
CA ALA A 441 1.04 -27.47 -3.92
C ALA A 441 -0.14 -27.84 -4.84
N ALA A 442 -0.25 -27.23 -6.02
CA ALA A 442 -1.30 -27.54 -7.01
C ALA A 442 -1.27 -29.03 -7.41
N ALA A 443 -0.09 -29.58 -7.68
CA ALA A 443 0.08 -31.00 -8.00
C ALA A 443 -0.32 -31.92 -6.84
N LYS A 444 0.02 -31.58 -5.58
CA LYS A 444 -0.39 -32.33 -4.39
C LYS A 444 -1.91 -32.34 -4.22
N PHE A 445 -2.56 -31.17 -4.30
CA PHE A 445 -4.02 -31.06 -4.17
C PHE A 445 -4.74 -31.89 -5.24
N ALA A 446 -4.31 -31.78 -6.49
CA ALA A 446 -4.91 -32.51 -7.62
C ALA A 446 -4.86 -34.05 -7.45
N ARG A 447 -3.82 -34.61 -6.80
CA ARG A 447 -3.70 -36.05 -6.53
C ARG A 447 -4.82 -36.58 -5.64
N TYR A 448 -5.31 -35.76 -4.73
CA TYR A 448 -6.39 -36.13 -3.80
C TYR A 448 -7.77 -35.67 -4.28
N GLY A 449 -7.84 -35.16 -5.52
CA GLY A 449 -9.08 -34.72 -6.11
C GLY A 449 -9.53 -33.33 -5.66
N TYR A 450 -8.66 -32.59 -4.97
CA TYR A 450 -8.93 -31.21 -4.57
C TYR A 450 -8.33 -30.21 -5.55
N LYS A 451 -8.92 -29.02 -5.62
CA LYS A 451 -8.34 -27.86 -6.28
C LYS A 451 -7.58 -27.03 -5.25
N LEU A 452 -6.39 -26.54 -5.62
CA LEU A 452 -5.69 -25.58 -4.78
C LEU A 452 -6.58 -24.35 -4.55
N PRO A 453 -6.75 -23.87 -3.29
CA PRO A 453 -7.44 -22.59 -3.02
C PRO A 453 -6.86 -21.44 -3.84
N LYS A 454 -7.65 -20.39 -4.05
CA LYS A 454 -7.13 -19.14 -4.61
C LYS A 454 -6.03 -18.60 -3.70
N LEU A 455 -4.93 -18.13 -4.28
CA LEU A 455 -3.82 -17.58 -3.53
C LEU A 455 -3.76 -16.07 -3.68
N VAL A 456 -3.57 -15.36 -2.59
CA VAL A 456 -3.27 -13.94 -2.59
C VAL A 456 -1.92 -13.74 -1.93
N PHE A 457 -0.94 -13.26 -2.68
CA PHE A 457 0.36 -12.89 -2.14
C PHE A 457 0.39 -11.40 -1.85
N TRP A 458 0.44 -11.07 -0.56
CA TRP A 458 0.56 -9.71 -0.07
C TRP A 458 2.02 -9.43 0.32
N ASN A 459 2.75 -8.85 -0.60
CA ASN A 459 4.15 -8.48 -0.41
C ASN A 459 4.28 -7.26 0.50
N VAL A 460 5.00 -7.42 1.61
CA VAL A 460 5.27 -6.34 2.57
C VAL A 460 6.72 -5.84 2.56
N ALA A 461 7.69 -6.60 2.04
CA ALA A 461 9.10 -6.19 2.09
C ALA A 461 10.06 -7.02 1.23
N SER A 462 9.65 -7.56 0.06
CA SER A 462 10.55 -8.40 -0.74
C SER A 462 11.89 -7.73 -1.04
N ARG A 463 12.97 -8.45 -0.83
CA ARG A 463 14.34 -8.01 -1.09
C ARG A 463 14.80 -8.37 -2.48
N THR A 464 14.47 -9.58 -2.93
CA THR A 464 14.85 -10.10 -4.26
C THR A 464 13.93 -9.59 -5.36
N ASN A 465 12.71 -9.16 -5.02
CA ASN A 465 11.63 -8.85 -5.96
C ASN A 465 11.24 -10.04 -6.85
N THR A 466 11.51 -11.27 -6.41
CA THR A 466 11.09 -12.49 -7.09
C THR A 466 9.56 -12.57 -7.06
N ILE A 467 8.96 -12.78 -8.23
CA ILE A 467 7.51 -12.83 -8.41
C ILE A 467 7.08 -14.30 -8.41
N PRO A 468 6.10 -14.72 -7.58
CA PRO A 468 5.75 -16.12 -7.44
C PRO A 468 5.00 -16.69 -8.65
N CYS A 469 4.35 -15.85 -9.47
CA CYS A 469 3.55 -16.28 -10.64
C CYS A 469 3.66 -15.31 -11.82
N LYS A 470 3.19 -15.72 -13.00
CA LYS A 470 3.04 -14.88 -14.20
C LYS A 470 1.66 -14.19 -14.22
N TYR A 471 1.49 -13.21 -15.13
CA TYR A 471 0.26 -12.41 -15.24
C TYR A 471 -0.98 -13.24 -15.61
N ASN A 472 -0.82 -14.38 -16.26
CA ASN A 472 -1.91 -15.22 -16.77
C ASN A 472 -2.14 -16.50 -15.94
N GLU A 473 -1.61 -16.55 -14.73
CA GLU A 473 -1.82 -17.69 -13.84
C GLU A 473 -3.09 -17.48 -13.02
N ASN A 474 -4.20 -18.07 -13.45
CA ASN A 474 -5.48 -17.98 -12.77
C ASN A 474 -5.44 -18.59 -11.36
N GLY A 475 -6.11 -17.92 -10.42
CA GLY A 475 -6.18 -18.34 -9.03
C GLY A 475 -5.10 -17.72 -8.15
N VAL A 476 -4.24 -16.85 -8.68
CA VAL A 476 -3.23 -16.10 -7.92
C VAL A 476 -3.46 -14.60 -8.07
N LEU A 477 -3.46 -13.87 -6.95
CA LEU A 477 -3.45 -12.41 -6.94
C LEU A 477 -2.14 -11.89 -6.33
N LEU A 478 -1.62 -10.80 -6.89
CA LEU A 478 -0.38 -10.15 -6.48
C LEU A 478 -0.69 -8.75 -5.98
N VAL A 479 -0.54 -8.53 -4.68
CA VAL A 479 -0.77 -7.22 -4.04
C VAL A 479 0.43 -6.82 -3.19
N SER A 480 0.64 -5.52 -3.01
CA SER A 480 1.77 -5.01 -2.25
C SER A 480 1.48 -3.67 -1.59
N GLY A 481 2.03 -3.46 -0.41
CA GLY A 481 1.88 -2.23 0.36
C GLY A 481 1.42 -2.47 1.80
N PHE A 482 1.14 -1.37 2.50
CA PHE A 482 0.81 -1.40 3.93
C PHE A 482 -0.60 -0.91 4.25
N SER A 483 -1.34 -0.50 3.21
CA SER A 483 -2.68 0.05 3.36
C SER A 483 -3.72 -1.06 3.50
N VAL A 484 -4.64 -0.91 4.45
CA VAL A 484 -5.82 -1.79 4.56
C VAL A 484 -6.72 -1.74 3.33
N ASN A 485 -6.61 -0.69 2.51
CA ASN A 485 -7.37 -0.59 1.27
C ASN A 485 -7.05 -1.71 0.27
N ILE A 486 -5.86 -2.33 0.39
CA ILE A 486 -5.48 -3.51 -0.42
C ILE A 486 -6.45 -4.67 -0.21
N LEU A 487 -7.00 -4.83 1.01
CA LEU A 487 -7.98 -5.89 1.27
C LEU A 487 -9.22 -5.77 0.37
N LYS A 488 -9.59 -4.55 -0.04
CA LYS A 488 -10.69 -4.34 -1.00
C LYS A 488 -10.38 -4.86 -2.40
N MET A 489 -9.10 -4.81 -2.81
CA MET A 489 -8.66 -5.39 -4.10
C MET A 489 -8.80 -6.92 -4.07
N VAL A 490 -8.51 -7.52 -2.91
CA VAL A 490 -8.67 -8.97 -2.70
C VAL A 490 -10.14 -9.40 -2.75
N LEU A 491 -11.05 -8.53 -2.31
CA LEU A 491 -12.51 -8.78 -2.27
C LEU A 491 -13.16 -8.85 -3.66
N ASN A 492 -12.59 -8.25 -4.68
CA ASN A 492 -13.21 -8.14 -6.01
C ASN A 492 -13.38 -9.49 -6.73
N GLY A 493 -12.90 -10.59 -6.14
CA GLY A 493 -13.13 -11.95 -6.65
C GLY A 493 -12.40 -12.29 -7.96
N LYS A 494 -11.63 -11.36 -8.50
CA LYS A 494 -10.83 -11.59 -9.72
C LYS A 494 -9.76 -12.66 -9.47
N THR A 495 -9.48 -13.42 -10.49
CA THR A 495 -8.50 -14.51 -10.46
C THR A 495 -7.29 -14.24 -11.35
N ASP A 496 -7.38 -13.24 -12.22
CA ASP A 496 -6.26 -12.76 -13.03
C ASP A 496 -5.62 -11.56 -12.34
N PRO A 497 -4.31 -11.60 -12.02
CA PRO A 497 -3.65 -10.54 -11.27
C PRO A 497 -3.58 -9.22 -12.04
N PHE A 498 -3.48 -9.24 -13.37
CA PHE A 498 -3.45 -8.02 -14.17
C PHE A 498 -4.84 -7.36 -14.25
N GLU A 499 -5.89 -8.16 -14.51
CA GLU A 499 -7.27 -7.66 -14.51
C GLU A 499 -7.65 -7.02 -13.16
N ALA A 500 -7.19 -7.58 -12.04
CA ALA A 500 -7.46 -7.02 -10.72
C ALA A 500 -6.85 -5.62 -10.54
N VAL A 501 -5.65 -5.39 -11.07
CA VAL A 501 -5.03 -4.05 -11.05
C VAL A 501 -5.79 -3.09 -11.96
N VAL A 502 -6.14 -3.49 -13.18
CA VAL A 502 -6.87 -2.64 -14.13
C VAL A 502 -8.25 -2.26 -13.59
N GLU A 503 -8.96 -3.20 -12.93
CA GLU A 503 -10.25 -2.92 -12.30
C GLU A 503 -10.10 -1.91 -11.15
N GLU A 504 -9.07 -2.03 -10.33
CA GLU A 504 -8.77 -1.05 -9.28
C GLU A 504 -8.58 0.37 -9.86
N LEU A 505 -7.83 0.47 -10.96
CA LEU A 505 -7.59 1.74 -11.66
C LEU A 505 -8.83 2.26 -12.40
N GLY A 506 -9.80 1.40 -12.67
CA GLY A 506 -11.08 1.73 -13.30
C GLY A 506 -12.20 2.16 -12.34
N LYS A 507 -11.95 2.18 -11.03
CA LYS A 507 -12.95 2.60 -10.04
C LYS A 507 -13.41 4.04 -10.26
N GLU A 508 -14.66 4.32 -9.91
CA GLU A 508 -15.27 5.65 -10.01
C GLU A 508 -14.39 6.74 -9.40
N ARG A 509 -13.72 6.44 -8.28
CA ARG A 509 -12.79 7.36 -7.61
C ARG A 509 -11.69 7.88 -8.52
N TYR A 510 -11.21 7.08 -9.49
CA TYR A 510 -10.10 7.46 -10.39
C TYR A 510 -10.56 7.88 -11.79
N ASN A 511 -11.87 7.97 -12.04
CA ASN A 511 -12.41 8.30 -13.36
C ASN A 511 -12.09 9.73 -13.81
N SER A 512 -11.93 10.67 -12.87
CA SER A 512 -11.50 12.05 -13.17
C SER A 512 -10.03 12.14 -13.62
N ILE A 513 -9.25 11.08 -13.46
CA ILE A 513 -7.85 11.03 -13.87
C ILE A 513 -7.79 10.55 -15.33
N PRO A 514 -7.24 11.37 -16.26
CA PRO A 514 -7.17 11.00 -17.66
C PRO A 514 -6.27 9.78 -17.89
N LEU A 515 -6.57 9.01 -18.94
CA LEU A 515 -5.67 7.99 -19.47
C LEU A 515 -4.59 8.67 -20.32
N LEU A 516 -3.34 8.20 -20.21
CA LEU A 516 -2.24 8.77 -20.99
C LEU A 516 -2.23 8.21 -22.42
N GLN A 517 -2.00 9.09 -23.38
CA GLN A 517 -1.76 8.70 -24.78
C GLN A 517 -0.32 9.07 -25.14
N MET A 518 0.57 8.09 -25.09
CA MET A 518 1.98 8.32 -25.42
C MET A 518 2.16 8.67 -26.88
N ARG A 519 2.88 9.75 -27.17
CA ARG A 519 3.22 10.11 -28.56
C ARG A 519 4.25 9.11 -29.08
N LYS A 520 3.99 8.55 -30.25
CA LYS A 520 4.99 7.74 -30.95
C LYS A 520 6.13 8.69 -31.36
N VAL A 521 7.36 8.36 -30.94
CA VAL A 521 8.54 9.02 -31.45
C VAL A 521 8.72 8.55 -32.88
N GLU A 522 8.38 9.39 -33.86
CA GLU A 522 8.81 9.19 -35.24
C GLU A 522 10.32 9.43 -35.28
N LEU A 523 11.11 8.38 -35.31
CA LEU A 523 12.52 8.48 -35.66
C LEU A 523 12.61 8.90 -37.14
N LYS A 524 12.75 10.20 -37.37
CA LYS A 524 13.12 10.74 -38.68
C LYS A 524 14.58 10.35 -38.91
N PHE A 525 14.80 9.22 -39.59
CA PHE A 525 16.08 8.95 -40.19
C PHE A 525 16.29 9.93 -41.38
N PRO A 526 17.39 10.65 -41.43
CA PRO A 526 17.71 11.43 -42.62
C PRO A 526 17.95 10.46 -43.76
N ASN A 527 17.03 10.45 -44.71
CA ASN A 527 16.98 9.61 -45.95
C ASN A 527 16.38 8.21 -45.75
N HIS A 528 15.21 8.05 -46.40
CA HIS A 528 14.49 6.86 -46.83
C HIS A 528 13.43 6.25 -45.88
N GLN A 529 12.21 6.40 -46.40
CA GLN A 529 10.97 5.63 -46.17
C GLN A 529 10.41 5.52 -44.73
N VAL A 530 9.29 6.19 -44.60
CA VAL A 530 8.35 6.01 -43.47
C VAL A 530 7.85 4.56 -43.44
N ILE A 531 8.35 3.74 -42.55
CA ILE A 531 7.72 2.45 -42.23
C ILE A 531 6.54 2.73 -41.32
N ARG A 532 5.35 2.80 -41.90
CA ARG A 532 4.09 2.80 -41.14
C ARG A 532 3.92 1.41 -40.50
N THR A 533 4.19 1.27 -39.22
CA THR A 533 3.75 0.10 -38.47
C THR A 533 2.24 0.22 -38.24
N ALA A 534 1.49 -0.62 -38.96
CA ALA A 534 0.04 -0.71 -38.79
C ALA A 534 -0.34 -1.09 -37.34
N LYS A 535 -1.33 -0.39 -36.78
CA LYS A 535 -2.06 -0.84 -35.60
C LYS A 535 -2.66 -2.22 -35.90
N THR A 536 -2.12 -3.29 -35.34
CA THR A 536 -2.83 -4.56 -35.25
C THR A 536 -3.64 -4.55 -33.95
N ARG A 537 -4.91 -4.13 -34.01
CA ARG A 537 -5.91 -4.64 -33.07
C ARG A 537 -5.97 -6.15 -33.34
N ARG A 538 -5.37 -6.95 -32.48
CA ARG A 538 -5.65 -8.37 -32.41
C ARG A 538 -6.95 -8.53 -31.64
N THR A 539 -8.07 -8.61 -32.35
CA THR A 539 -9.18 -9.46 -31.96
C THR A 539 -8.62 -10.89 -31.94
N LEU A 540 -8.64 -11.51 -30.77
CA LEU A 540 -8.36 -12.93 -30.62
C LEU A 540 -9.50 -13.70 -31.30
N GLU A 541 -9.38 -13.98 -32.58
CA GLU A 541 -10.15 -15.04 -33.21
C GLU A 541 -9.56 -16.38 -32.77
N THR A 542 -10.38 -17.17 -32.11
CA THR A 542 -10.09 -18.57 -31.77
C THR A 542 -9.72 -19.35 -33.06
N PRO A 543 -8.58 -20.06 -33.07
CA PRO A 543 -8.18 -20.84 -34.24
C PRO A 543 -9.25 -21.88 -34.60
N SER A 544 -9.56 -21.97 -35.88
CA SER A 544 -10.65 -22.80 -36.47
C SER A 544 -10.50 -24.31 -36.27
N PHE A 545 -9.41 -24.82 -35.72
CA PHE A 545 -9.20 -26.26 -35.47
C PHE A 545 -9.75 -26.76 -34.13
N LEU A 546 -10.38 -25.90 -33.30
CA LEU A 546 -11.06 -26.30 -32.07
C LEU A 546 -12.60 -26.36 -32.21
N LYS A 547 -13.14 -26.28 -33.41
CA LYS A 547 -14.58 -26.41 -33.66
C LYS A 547 -14.97 -27.78 -34.20
N ASN A 548 -14.42 -28.87 -33.71
CA ASN A 548 -14.97 -30.21 -33.94
C ASN A 548 -14.38 -31.18 -32.90
N LYS A 549 -15.02 -31.25 -31.76
CA LYS A 549 -15.39 -32.50 -31.08
C LYS A 549 -16.18 -32.19 -29.83
#